data_7b854afad4c168111863a12215e821e2
#
_entry.id   7b854afad4c168111863a12215e821e2
#
_cell.length_a   1.000
_cell.length_b   1.000
_cell.length_c   1.000
_cell.angle_alpha   90.00
_cell.angle_beta   90.00
_cell.angle_gamma   90.00
#
_symmetry.space_group_name_H-M   'P 1'
#
loop_
_entity.id
_entity.type
_entity.pdbx_description
1 polymer ?
#
loop_
_entity_poly.entity_id
_entity_poly.type
_entity_poly.pdbx_seq_one_letter_code
_entity_poly.pdbx_strand_id
1 'polypeptide(L)' 'MRRIGLRQMQAWQKGSIISVDADGELGRRIRDMGLIPGTDVEIVGRAPLRDPVALRLFGVTLALRNREADYITVEVA' A
#
# COMPACT_ATOMS: atom_id res chain seq x y z
N MET A 1 9.08 -2.82 15.68
CA MET A 1 8.17 -2.86 14.52
C MET A 1 6.94 -2.02 14.80
N ARG A 2 6.51 -1.25 13.82
CA ARG A 2 5.38 -0.33 13.98
C ARG A 2 4.32 -0.65 12.93
N ARG A 3 3.06 -0.42 13.29
CA ARG A 3 1.96 -0.50 12.35
C ARG A 3 1.51 0.91 11.99
N ILE A 4 1.48 1.21 10.70
CA ILE A 4 1.07 2.51 10.19
C ILE A 4 0.17 2.30 8.98
N GLY A 5 -0.54 3.35 8.56
CA GLY A 5 -1.26 3.31 7.31
C GLY A 5 -0.28 3.30 6.13
N LEU A 6 -0.63 2.62 5.06
CA LEU A 6 0.22 2.57 3.87
C LEU A 6 0.54 3.98 3.38
N ARG A 7 -0.44 4.88 3.44
CA ARG A 7 -0.27 6.26 3.01
C ARG A 7 0.80 7.02 3.80
N GLN A 8 1.10 6.56 5.01
CA GLN A 8 2.11 7.19 5.88
C GLN A 8 3.52 6.70 5.61
N MET A 9 3.70 5.69 4.75
CA MET A 9 5.03 5.20 4.42
C MET A 9 5.80 6.24 3.62
N GLN A 10 7.11 6.28 3.85
CA GLN A 10 8.01 7.20 3.16
C GLN A 10 8.62 6.53 1.94
N ALA A 11 9.16 7.34 1.03
CA ALA A 11 9.86 6.82 -0.15
C ALA A 11 10.96 5.85 0.27
N TRP A 12 11.05 4.72 -0.45
CA TRP A 12 12.02 3.64 -0.24
C TRP A 12 11.83 2.86 1.05
N GLN A 13 10.78 3.17 1.82
CA GLN A 13 10.44 2.39 3.00
C GLN A 13 9.79 1.07 2.59
N LYS A 14 10.14 0.00 3.29
CA LYS A 14 9.56 -1.32 3.09
C LYS A 14 8.62 -1.66 4.23
N GLY A 15 7.58 -2.42 3.92
CA GLY A 15 6.63 -2.87 4.91
C GLY A 15 5.92 -4.12 4.46
N SER A 16 5.19 -4.71 5.39
CA SER A 16 4.38 -5.90 5.13
C SER A 16 2.92 -5.56 5.41
N ILE A 17 2.03 -5.93 4.51
CA ILE A 17 0.61 -5.63 4.70
C ILE A 17 0.06 -6.48 5.84
N ILE A 18 -0.60 -5.82 6.78
CA ILE A 18 -1.25 -6.46 7.92
C ILE A 18 -2.74 -6.66 7.65
N SER A 19 -3.40 -5.63 7.15
CA SER A 19 -4.83 -5.71 6.90
C SER A 19 -5.26 -4.76 5.78
N VAL A 20 -6.36 -5.12 5.15
CA VAL A 20 -7.05 -4.30 4.16
C VAL A 20 -8.49 -4.17 4.65
N ASP A 21 -8.86 -3.00 5.15
CA ASP A 21 -10.14 -2.77 5.80
C ASP A 21 -11.17 -2.18 4.84
N ALA A 22 -11.18 -2.63 3.61
CA ALA A 22 -12.14 -2.21 2.60
C ALA A 22 -13.03 -3.39 2.22
N ASP A 23 -14.32 -3.12 2.09
CA ASP A 23 -15.31 -4.11 1.69
C ASP A 23 -15.77 -3.89 0.26
N GLY A 24 -16.56 -4.84 -0.26
CA GLY A 24 -17.20 -4.73 -1.55
C GLY A 24 -16.23 -4.61 -2.70
N GLU A 25 -16.61 -3.82 -3.70
CA GLU A 25 -15.83 -3.64 -4.93
C GLU A 25 -14.45 -3.07 -4.66
N LEU A 26 -14.36 -2.08 -3.78
CA LEU A 26 -13.09 -1.43 -3.48
C LEU A 26 -12.12 -2.43 -2.85
N GLY A 27 -12.59 -3.19 -1.87
CA GLY A 27 -11.76 -4.21 -1.23
C GLY A 27 -11.31 -5.27 -2.21
N ARG A 28 -12.21 -5.72 -3.10
CA ARG A 28 -11.87 -6.71 -4.10
C ARG A 28 -10.80 -6.19 -5.06
N ARG A 29 -10.94 -4.94 -5.52
CA ARG A 29 -9.96 -4.32 -6.41
C ARG A 29 -8.58 -4.27 -5.78
N ILE A 30 -8.53 -3.86 -4.51
CA ILE A 30 -7.26 -3.77 -3.79
C ILE A 30 -6.62 -5.16 -3.68
N ARG A 31 -7.40 -6.17 -3.30
CA ARG A 31 -6.88 -7.53 -3.15
C ARG A 31 -6.47 -8.14 -4.49
N ASP A 32 -7.20 -7.82 -5.56
CA ASP A 32 -6.88 -8.33 -6.89
C ASP A 32 -5.55 -7.78 -7.40
N MET A 33 -5.11 -6.64 -6.89
CA MET A 33 -3.79 -6.11 -7.20
C MET A 33 -2.67 -6.84 -6.46
N GLY A 34 -3.01 -7.78 -5.59
CA GLY A 34 -2.01 -8.49 -4.78
C GLY A 34 -1.78 -7.88 -3.41
N LEU A 35 -2.55 -6.85 -3.05
CA LEU A 35 -2.40 -6.15 -1.79
C LEU A 35 -3.21 -6.87 -0.72
N ILE A 36 -2.66 -7.97 -0.23
CA ILE A 36 -3.30 -8.82 0.77
C ILE A 36 -2.38 -8.96 2.00
N PRO A 37 -2.93 -9.33 3.16
CA PRO A 37 -2.09 -9.55 4.35
C PRO A 37 -0.93 -10.50 4.06
N GLY A 38 0.26 -10.11 4.50
CA GLY A 38 1.48 -10.87 4.29
C GLY A 38 2.29 -10.45 3.08
N THR A 39 1.75 -9.61 2.19
CA THR A 39 2.47 -9.14 1.03
C THR A 39 3.47 -8.06 1.42
N ASP A 40 4.71 -8.20 0.96
CA ASP A 40 5.74 -7.18 1.15
C ASP A 40 5.60 -6.10 0.09
N VAL A 41 5.71 -4.86 0.51
CA VAL A 41 5.61 -3.70 -0.38
C VAL A 41 6.74 -2.72 -0.10
N GLU A 42 7.09 -1.96 -1.13
CA GLU A 42 8.09 -0.89 -1.00
C GLU A 42 7.54 0.35 -1.71
N ILE A 43 7.62 1.49 -1.04
CA ILE A 43 7.24 2.76 -1.66
C ILE A 43 8.39 3.22 -2.55
N VAL A 44 8.11 3.44 -3.84
CA VAL A 44 9.15 3.91 -4.76
C VAL A 44 9.00 5.38 -5.13
N GLY A 45 7.87 5.99 -4.80
CA GLY A 45 7.70 7.42 -5.02
C GLY A 45 6.26 7.87 -4.84
N ARG A 46 6.06 9.18 -4.98
CA ARG A 46 4.74 9.80 -4.96
C ARG A 46 4.68 10.84 -6.05
N ALA A 47 3.48 11.04 -6.61
CA ALA A 47 3.25 12.12 -7.55
C ALA A 47 3.47 13.48 -6.86
N PRO A 48 3.67 14.57 -7.63
CA PRO A 48 3.94 15.89 -7.04
C PRO A 48 2.93 16.34 -6.00
N LEU A 49 1.66 15.95 -6.13
CA LEU A 49 0.62 16.28 -5.16
C LEU A 49 0.42 15.17 -4.13
N ARG A 50 1.36 14.23 -4.04
CA ARG A 50 1.36 13.10 -3.11
C ARG A 50 0.23 12.10 -3.37
N ASP A 51 -0.35 12.11 -4.55
CA ASP A 51 -1.40 11.20 -4.99
C ASP A 51 -1.31 11.03 -6.50
N PRO A 52 -1.14 9.81 -7.03
CA PRO A 52 -1.07 8.54 -6.33
C PRO A 52 0.30 8.25 -5.71
N VAL A 53 0.35 7.20 -4.92
CA VAL A 53 1.62 6.66 -4.44
C VAL A 53 2.05 5.52 -5.37
N ALA A 54 3.32 5.51 -5.74
CA ALA A 54 3.90 4.42 -6.52
C ALA A 54 4.53 3.41 -5.57
N LEU A 55 4.14 2.16 -5.69
CA LEU A 55 4.68 1.10 -4.83
C LEU A 55 5.05 -0.12 -5.64
N ARG A 56 5.99 -0.88 -5.11
CA ARG A 56 6.48 -2.11 -5.74
C ARG A 56 6.10 -3.31 -4.90
N LEU A 57 5.57 -4.34 -5.59
CA LEU A 57 5.31 -5.63 -4.99
C LEU A 57 5.51 -6.69 -6.08
N PHE A 58 6.07 -7.84 -5.69
CA PHE A 58 6.37 -8.92 -6.63
C PHE A 58 7.17 -8.47 -7.85
N GLY A 59 8.05 -7.49 -7.68
CA GLY A 59 8.86 -6.96 -8.78
C GLY A 59 8.11 -6.05 -9.75
N VAL A 60 6.85 -5.74 -9.48
CA VAL A 60 6.01 -4.89 -10.32
C VAL A 60 5.71 -3.60 -9.58
N THR A 61 5.81 -2.48 -10.31
CA THR A 61 5.46 -1.17 -9.76
C THR A 61 4.04 -0.82 -10.20
N LEU A 62 3.24 -0.37 -9.25
CA LEU A 62 1.88 0.06 -9.54
C LEU A 62 1.57 1.37 -8.78
N ALA A 63 0.54 2.07 -9.26
CA ALA A 63 0.08 3.30 -8.65
C ALA A 63 -1.18 3.03 -7.83
N LEU A 64 -1.20 3.53 -6.60
CA LEU A 64 -2.32 3.35 -5.71
C LEU A 64 -2.81 4.72 -5.26
N ARG A 65 -4.10 4.98 -5.42
CA ARG A 65 -4.68 6.25 -4.98
C ARG A 65 -4.68 6.32 -3.45
N ASN A 66 -4.51 7.52 -2.91
CA ASN A 66 -4.52 7.72 -1.46
C ASN A 66 -5.80 7.18 -0.82
N ARG A 67 -6.93 7.35 -1.48
CA ARG A 67 -8.21 6.85 -0.94
C ARG A 67 -8.25 5.33 -0.83
N GLU A 68 -7.45 4.64 -1.63
CA GLU A 68 -7.32 3.19 -1.53
C GLU A 68 -6.30 2.82 -0.46
N ALA A 69 -5.20 3.57 -0.41
CA ALA A 69 -4.14 3.35 0.56
C ALA A 69 -4.65 3.57 2.00
N ASP A 70 -5.64 4.43 2.17
CA ASP A 70 -6.20 4.72 3.49
C ASP A 70 -6.82 3.49 4.17
N TYR A 71 -7.16 2.46 3.40
CA TYR A 71 -7.74 1.22 3.94
C TYR A 71 -6.70 0.16 4.27
N ILE A 72 -5.42 0.45 4.05
CA ILE A 72 -4.36 -0.55 4.19
C ILE A 72 -3.46 -0.21 5.37
N THR A 73 -3.27 -1.19 6.25
CA THR A 73 -2.35 -1.09 7.38
C THR A 73 -1.13 -1.95 7.08
N VAL A 74 0.05 -1.40 7.32
CA VAL A 74 1.32 -2.08 7.10
C VAL A 74 2.13 -2.12 8.37
N GLU A 75 3.02 -3.10 8.46
CA GLU A 75 4.01 -3.18 9.53
C GLU A 75 5.37 -2.81 8.95
N VAL A 76 6.05 -1.87 9.58
CA VAL A 76 7.37 -1.40 9.17
C VAL A 76 8.35 -1.59 10.31
N ALA A 77 9.63 -1.60 9.94
CA ALA A 77 10.70 -1.76 10.93
C ALA A 77 10.81 -0.56 11.87
#